data_887d0a5cc97f251fe76d3862b2d6eb6a
#
_entry.id   887d0a5cc97f251fe76d3862b2d6eb6a
#
_cell.length_a   1.000
_cell.length_b   1.000
_cell.length_c   1.000
_cell.angle_alpha   90.00
_cell.angle_beta   90.00
_cell.angle_gamma   90.00
#
_symmetry.space_group_name_H-M   'P 1'
#
loop_
_entity.id
_entity.type
_entity.pdbx_description
1 polymer ?
#
loop_
_entity_poly.entity_id
_entity_poly.type
_entity_poly.pdbx_seq_one_letter_code
_entity_poly.pdbx_strand_id
1 'polypeptide(L)'
;VKSYAVGSPEREALSQAYRTMYQQEPIDVPMYIGSECVRTADKRAMTPPHDHQKVLGHFNYGDASHVKGAISAALNARTAWASMPWEHRAAIFLRAADLLAGPWRMRMNAATMLAQSKNAFQAEIDAACELIDFLRFNVAYMQQIYKDQPGNQPGIWNRLEYRPLEGFVFAVTPFNFTAIAANLPASAAMMGNVVVWKPADTQVYSAYVIMELLREAGLPDGVINMITVDGPVAGDIVFRHPDFSGLHFTGSTSVFR
;
A
#
# COMPACT_ATOMS: atom_id res chain seq x y z
N VAL A 1 4.37 -5.96 -20.05
CA VAL A 1 3.18 -6.83 -19.92
C VAL A 1 3.56 -8.23 -20.40
N LYS A 2 3.30 -9.25 -19.57
CA LYS A 2 3.50 -10.66 -19.95
C LYS A 2 2.22 -11.20 -20.61
N SER A 3 2.37 -12.05 -21.60
CA SER A 3 1.23 -12.54 -22.41
C SER A 3 0.50 -13.72 -21.80
N TYR A 4 1.17 -14.48 -20.93
CA TYR A 4 0.66 -15.75 -20.38
C TYR A 4 0.15 -16.73 -21.44
N ALA A 5 0.82 -16.76 -22.60
CA ALA A 5 0.48 -17.63 -23.71
C ALA A 5 0.51 -19.12 -23.29
N VAL A 6 -0.23 -19.95 -23.99
CA VAL A 6 -0.24 -21.40 -23.73
C VAL A 6 1.18 -21.96 -23.88
N GLY A 7 1.65 -22.69 -22.86
CA GLY A 7 2.99 -23.27 -22.84
C GLY A 7 4.12 -22.30 -22.46
N SER A 8 3.81 -21.02 -22.14
CA SER A 8 4.85 -20.09 -21.72
C SER A 8 5.26 -20.31 -20.25
N PRO A 9 6.54 -20.07 -19.90
CA PRO A 9 7.04 -20.22 -18.55
C PRO A 9 6.31 -19.32 -17.54
N GLU A 10 5.95 -18.10 -17.94
CA GLU A 10 5.22 -17.16 -17.09
C GLU A 10 3.80 -17.63 -16.77
N ARG A 11 3.11 -18.30 -17.71
CA ARG A 11 1.80 -18.92 -17.46
C ARG A 11 1.91 -20.05 -16.46
N GLU A 12 2.91 -20.90 -16.61
CA GLU A 12 3.15 -22.01 -15.69
C GLU A 12 3.48 -21.50 -14.29
N ALA A 13 4.38 -20.51 -14.18
CA ALA A 13 4.76 -19.89 -12.92
C ALA A 13 3.56 -19.22 -12.22
N LEU A 14 2.70 -18.51 -12.96
CA LEU A 14 1.50 -17.90 -12.40
C LEU A 14 0.49 -18.96 -11.94
N SER A 15 0.30 -19.99 -12.75
CA SER A 15 -0.60 -21.11 -12.41
C SER A 15 -0.13 -21.83 -11.15
N GLN A 16 1.18 -22.02 -11.00
CA GLN A 16 1.77 -22.61 -9.80
C GLN A 16 1.58 -21.71 -8.59
N ALA A 17 1.86 -20.40 -8.70
CA ALA A 17 1.65 -19.44 -7.63
C ALA A 17 0.18 -19.41 -7.17
N TYR A 18 -0.76 -19.36 -8.13
CA TYR A 18 -2.19 -19.39 -7.85
C TYR A 18 -2.61 -20.66 -7.10
N ARG A 19 -2.19 -21.84 -7.59
CA ARG A 19 -2.51 -23.12 -6.93
C ARG A 19 -1.93 -23.20 -5.52
N THR A 20 -0.68 -22.79 -5.34
CA THR A 20 -0.03 -22.78 -4.03
C THR A 20 -0.80 -21.91 -3.04
N MET A 21 -1.14 -20.67 -3.44
CA MET A 21 -1.88 -19.75 -2.57
C MET A 21 -3.34 -20.19 -2.33
N TYR A 22 -3.96 -20.84 -3.31
CA TYR A 22 -5.32 -21.38 -3.16
C TYR A 22 -5.36 -22.60 -2.24
N GLN A 23 -4.33 -23.47 -2.31
CA GLN A 23 -4.28 -24.73 -1.56
C GLN A 23 -3.66 -24.61 -0.17
N GLN A 24 -2.93 -23.54 0.10
CA GLN A 24 -2.31 -23.33 1.41
C GLN A 24 -3.32 -23.30 2.54
N GLU A 25 -2.85 -23.58 3.76
CA GLU A 25 -3.64 -23.38 4.97
C GLU A 25 -4.08 -21.92 5.09
N PRO A 26 -5.28 -21.66 5.63
CA PRO A 26 -5.78 -20.31 5.82
C PRO A 26 -4.80 -19.42 6.58
N ILE A 27 -4.39 -18.31 5.98
CA ILE A 27 -3.44 -17.37 6.60
C ILE A 27 -4.13 -16.47 7.63
N ASP A 28 -3.38 -16.01 8.62
CA ASP A 28 -3.83 -15.04 9.63
C ASP A 28 -3.17 -13.68 9.38
N VAL A 29 -3.90 -12.76 8.74
CA VAL A 29 -3.41 -11.43 8.35
C VAL A 29 -3.53 -10.46 9.52
N PRO A 30 -2.42 -9.93 10.05
CA PRO A 30 -2.45 -8.93 11.11
C PRO A 30 -2.74 -7.52 10.56
N MET A 31 -3.08 -6.59 11.45
CA MET A 31 -2.83 -5.18 11.20
C MET A 31 -1.33 -4.89 11.41
N TYR A 32 -0.78 -3.94 10.65
CA TYR A 32 0.59 -3.48 10.78
C TYR A 32 0.59 -2.10 11.44
N ILE A 33 1.00 -2.03 12.71
CA ILE A 33 1.00 -0.79 13.50
C ILE A 33 2.40 -0.59 14.09
N GLY A 34 3.15 0.35 13.57
CA GLY A 34 4.56 0.49 13.91
C GLY A 34 5.34 -0.78 13.54
N SER A 35 6.13 -1.29 14.47
CA SER A 35 6.85 -2.56 14.32
C SER A 35 6.01 -3.81 14.62
N GLU A 36 4.76 -3.63 15.07
CA GLU A 36 3.93 -4.73 15.55
C GLU A 36 3.01 -5.30 14.48
N CYS A 37 2.90 -6.62 14.46
CA CYS A 37 1.88 -7.38 13.76
C CYS A 37 0.71 -7.64 14.72
N VAL A 38 -0.24 -6.71 14.75
CA VAL A 38 -1.34 -6.71 15.74
C VAL A 38 -2.42 -7.71 15.36
N ARG A 39 -2.75 -8.57 16.32
CA ARG A 39 -3.82 -9.57 16.20
C ARG A 39 -4.91 -9.34 17.23
N THR A 40 -6.15 -9.61 16.83
CA THR A 40 -7.35 -9.42 17.67
C THR A 40 -8.15 -10.70 17.76
N ALA A 41 -9.13 -10.71 18.67
CA ALA A 41 -10.11 -11.81 18.76
C ALA A 41 -11.17 -11.72 17.64
N ASP A 42 -11.46 -10.50 17.13
CA ASP A 42 -12.39 -10.32 15.99
C ASP A 42 -11.63 -10.63 14.70
N LYS A 43 -11.97 -11.74 14.08
CA LYS A 43 -11.38 -12.21 12.83
C LYS A 43 -12.45 -12.37 11.76
N ARG A 44 -12.17 -11.79 10.59
CA ARG A 44 -13.07 -11.88 9.43
C ARG A 44 -12.46 -12.72 8.33
N ALA A 45 -13.27 -13.57 7.70
CA ALA A 45 -12.80 -14.45 6.64
C ALA A 45 -12.54 -13.67 5.35
N MET A 46 -11.49 -14.08 4.64
CA MET A 46 -11.20 -13.67 3.27
C MET A 46 -11.56 -14.80 2.34
N THR A 47 -12.54 -14.57 1.47
CA THR A 47 -13.03 -15.55 0.50
C THR A 47 -12.92 -15.00 -0.92
N PRO A 48 -12.54 -15.82 -1.92
CA PRO A 48 -12.56 -15.39 -3.30
C PRO A 48 -14.00 -15.08 -3.75
N PRO A 49 -14.26 -13.99 -4.48
CA PRO A 49 -15.61 -13.71 -4.99
C PRO A 49 -16.16 -14.78 -5.94
N HIS A 50 -15.31 -15.58 -6.57
CA HIS A 50 -15.69 -16.67 -7.46
C HIS A 50 -15.82 -18.04 -6.77
N ASP A 51 -15.43 -18.13 -5.48
CA ASP A 51 -15.55 -19.36 -4.70
C ASP A 51 -15.76 -19.03 -3.21
N HIS A 52 -17.01 -18.81 -2.84
CA HIS A 52 -17.39 -18.40 -1.49
C HIS A 52 -17.22 -19.48 -0.43
N GLN A 53 -16.98 -20.73 -0.82
CA GLN A 53 -16.74 -21.83 0.12
C GLN A 53 -15.24 -21.92 0.50
N LYS A 54 -14.35 -21.36 -0.33
CA LYS A 54 -12.93 -21.33 -0.05
C LYS A 54 -12.58 -20.19 0.89
N VAL A 55 -12.00 -20.51 2.04
CA VAL A 55 -11.42 -19.53 2.95
C VAL A 55 -9.92 -19.44 2.66
N LEU A 56 -9.45 -18.29 2.17
CA LEU A 56 -8.03 -18.00 1.94
C LEU A 56 -7.29 -17.72 3.25
N GLY A 57 -8.01 -17.21 4.23
CA GLY A 57 -7.49 -16.84 5.53
C GLY A 57 -8.45 -15.94 6.28
N HIS A 58 -7.95 -15.39 7.38
CA HIS A 58 -8.68 -14.44 8.20
C HIS A 58 -7.82 -13.19 8.38
N PHE A 59 -8.45 -12.04 8.44
CA PHE A 59 -7.80 -10.81 8.85
C PHE A 59 -8.32 -10.36 10.21
N ASN A 60 -7.43 -9.75 10.96
CA ASN A 60 -7.73 -9.27 12.31
C ASN A 60 -8.43 -7.92 12.20
N TYR A 61 -9.62 -7.80 12.80
CA TYR A 61 -10.42 -6.59 12.74
C TYR A 61 -10.27 -5.81 14.04
N GLY A 62 -9.98 -4.53 13.91
CA GLY A 62 -9.69 -3.65 15.03
C GLY A 62 -10.85 -2.72 15.39
N ASP A 63 -10.59 -1.87 16.35
CA ASP A 63 -11.49 -0.87 16.91
C ASP A 63 -10.83 0.52 16.97
N ALA A 64 -11.48 1.45 17.67
CA ALA A 64 -11.00 2.81 17.88
C ALA A 64 -9.59 2.89 18.51
N SER A 65 -9.21 1.93 19.36
CA SER A 65 -7.88 1.92 19.98
C SER A 65 -6.78 1.64 18.98
N HIS A 66 -7.05 0.77 18.00
CA HIS A 66 -6.11 0.44 16.92
C HIS A 66 -5.91 1.62 15.95
N VAL A 67 -6.97 2.40 15.67
CA VAL A 67 -6.83 3.64 14.89
C VAL A 67 -5.90 4.62 15.59
N LYS A 68 -6.12 4.86 16.89
CA LYS A 68 -5.28 5.73 17.71
C LYS A 68 -3.83 5.22 17.79
N GLY A 69 -3.66 3.92 17.96
CA GLY A 69 -2.34 3.27 17.95
C GLY A 69 -1.61 3.48 16.61
N ALA A 70 -2.30 3.32 15.48
CA ALA A 70 -1.73 3.55 14.15
C ALA A 70 -1.33 5.01 13.92
N ILE A 71 -2.15 5.97 14.38
CA ILE A 71 -1.81 7.39 14.32
C ILE A 71 -0.56 7.67 15.17
N SER A 72 -0.52 7.15 16.39
CA SER A 72 0.63 7.33 17.28
C SER A 72 1.91 6.72 16.67
N ALA A 73 1.83 5.52 16.11
CA ALA A 73 2.96 4.87 15.44
C ALA A 73 3.45 5.68 14.22
N ALA A 74 2.52 6.21 13.41
CA ALA A 74 2.84 7.07 12.29
C ALA A 74 3.58 8.33 12.74
N LEU A 75 3.05 9.03 13.74
CA LEU A 75 3.66 10.27 14.28
C LEU A 75 5.05 10.00 14.88
N ASN A 76 5.25 8.87 15.56
CA ASN A 76 6.56 8.48 16.09
C ASN A 76 7.59 8.23 14.98
N ALA A 77 7.20 7.66 13.84
CA ALA A 77 8.09 7.44 12.70
C ALA A 77 8.38 8.72 11.89
N ARG A 78 7.53 9.74 12.01
CA ARG A 78 7.51 10.93 11.15
C ARG A 78 8.85 11.65 11.06
N THR A 79 9.48 11.97 12.18
CA THR A 79 10.70 12.78 12.20
C THR A 79 11.85 12.10 11.48
N ALA A 80 12.09 10.82 11.76
CA ALA A 80 13.15 10.05 11.11
C ALA A 80 12.90 9.90 9.60
N TRP A 81 11.64 9.61 9.22
CA TRP A 81 11.25 9.45 7.82
C TRP A 81 11.32 10.76 7.03
N ALA A 82 10.82 11.85 7.59
CA ALA A 82 10.87 13.17 6.97
C ALA A 82 12.31 13.70 6.77
N SER A 83 13.21 13.37 7.72
CA SER A 83 14.62 13.77 7.67
C SER A 83 15.48 12.89 6.75
N MET A 84 14.97 11.73 6.33
CA MET A 84 15.69 10.86 5.41
C MET A 84 15.87 11.56 4.06
N PRO A 85 17.09 11.56 3.48
CA PRO A 85 17.31 12.11 2.13
C PRO A 85 16.29 11.52 1.14
N TRP A 86 15.74 12.37 0.29
CA TRP A 86 14.68 11.93 -0.63
C TRP A 86 15.14 10.80 -1.58
N GLU A 87 16.43 10.79 -1.94
CA GLU A 87 17.03 9.74 -2.76
C GLU A 87 16.99 8.37 -2.06
N HIS A 88 17.19 8.36 -0.73
CA HIS A 88 17.10 7.12 0.03
C HIS A 88 15.65 6.63 0.14
N ARG A 89 14.68 7.55 0.32
CA ARG A 89 13.26 7.18 0.25
C ARG A 89 12.90 6.63 -1.13
N ALA A 90 13.33 7.33 -2.20
CA ALA A 90 13.13 6.88 -3.57
C ALA A 90 13.68 5.47 -3.83
N ALA A 91 14.88 5.18 -3.32
CA ALA A 91 15.54 3.88 -3.50
C ALA A 91 14.70 2.72 -2.95
N ILE A 92 13.98 2.91 -1.83
CA ILE A 92 13.08 1.89 -1.27
C ILE A 92 11.94 1.57 -2.24
N PHE A 93 11.31 2.59 -2.82
CA PHE A 93 10.20 2.38 -3.76
C PHE A 93 10.66 1.84 -5.12
N LEU A 94 11.84 2.24 -5.59
CA LEU A 94 12.45 1.64 -6.78
C LEU A 94 12.78 0.16 -6.54
N ARG A 95 13.30 -0.18 -5.35
CA ARG A 95 13.52 -1.57 -4.97
C ARG A 95 12.21 -2.37 -4.91
N ALA A 96 11.13 -1.78 -4.37
CA ALA A 96 9.81 -2.40 -4.41
C ALA A 96 9.34 -2.67 -5.84
N ALA A 97 9.57 -1.72 -6.77
CA ALA A 97 9.28 -1.90 -8.18
C ALA A 97 10.08 -3.04 -8.81
N ASP A 98 11.37 -3.18 -8.49
CA ASP A 98 12.21 -4.24 -9.01
C ASP A 98 11.87 -5.62 -8.42
N LEU A 99 11.57 -5.69 -7.13
CA LEU A 99 11.02 -6.90 -6.51
C LEU A 99 9.72 -7.33 -7.17
N LEU A 100 8.81 -6.39 -7.40
CA LEU A 100 7.52 -6.67 -8.07
C LEU A 100 7.70 -7.04 -9.54
N ALA A 101 8.63 -6.43 -10.25
CA ALA A 101 8.95 -6.80 -11.64
C ALA A 101 9.58 -8.20 -11.75
N GLY A 102 10.19 -8.68 -10.69
CA GLY A 102 10.88 -9.95 -10.56
C GLY A 102 10.14 -10.99 -9.70
N PRO A 103 10.70 -11.34 -8.52
CA PRO A 103 10.26 -12.50 -7.73
C PRO A 103 8.83 -12.36 -7.18
N TRP A 104 8.35 -11.16 -6.93
CA TRP A 104 7.02 -10.91 -6.36
C TRP A 104 5.88 -10.90 -7.37
N ARG A 105 6.20 -10.86 -8.68
CA ARG A 105 5.19 -10.68 -9.73
C ARG A 105 4.09 -11.73 -9.70
N MET A 106 4.47 -13.00 -9.67
CA MET A 106 3.49 -14.08 -9.70
C MET A 106 2.67 -14.16 -8.42
N ARG A 107 3.27 -13.89 -7.27
CA ARG A 107 2.58 -13.83 -5.98
C ARG A 107 1.55 -12.69 -5.94
N MET A 108 1.92 -11.50 -6.41
CA MET A 108 1.01 -10.34 -6.44
C MET A 108 -0.16 -10.56 -7.40
N ASN A 109 0.14 -11.08 -8.60
CA ASN A 109 -0.90 -11.42 -9.57
C ASN A 109 -1.85 -12.50 -9.05
N ALA A 110 -1.32 -13.58 -8.46
CA ALA A 110 -2.13 -14.64 -7.87
C ALA A 110 -3.01 -14.12 -6.71
N ALA A 111 -2.47 -13.27 -5.84
CA ALA A 111 -3.24 -12.62 -4.78
C ALA A 111 -4.41 -11.79 -5.33
N THR A 112 -4.16 -11.04 -6.39
CA THR A 112 -5.18 -10.23 -7.07
C THR A 112 -6.24 -11.09 -7.74
N MET A 113 -5.84 -12.18 -8.40
CA MET A 113 -6.77 -13.15 -9.00
C MET A 113 -7.67 -13.78 -7.93
N LEU A 114 -7.11 -14.13 -6.78
CA LEU A 114 -7.86 -14.75 -5.67
C LEU A 114 -8.76 -13.74 -4.95
N ALA A 115 -8.23 -12.57 -4.59
CA ALA A 115 -8.95 -11.59 -3.78
C ALA A 115 -10.02 -10.82 -4.56
N GLN A 116 -9.84 -10.63 -5.87
CA GLN A 116 -10.68 -9.76 -6.69
C GLN A 116 -11.33 -10.49 -7.88
N SER A 117 -11.13 -11.79 -8.00
CA SER A 117 -11.63 -12.62 -9.12
C SER A 117 -11.23 -12.12 -10.51
N LYS A 118 -10.06 -11.50 -10.60
CA LYS A 118 -9.49 -11.06 -11.87
C LYS A 118 -8.84 -12.23 -12.60
N ASN A 119 -8.90 -12.22 -13.93
CA ASN A 119 -8.14 -13.18 -14.73
C ASN A 119 -6.65 -12.79 -14.79
N ALA A 120 -5.82 -13.68 -15.34
CA ALA A 120 -4.37 -13.46 -15.40
C ALA A 120 -3.98 -12.16 -16.12
N PHE A 121 -4.70 -11.81 -17.19
CA PHE A 121 -4.42 -10.60 -17.96
C PHE A 121 -4.78 -9.32 -17.20
N GLN A 122 -5.93 -9.32 -16.53
CA GLN A 122 -6.35 -8.20 -15.67
C GLN A 122 -5.41 -8.02 -14.48
N ALA A 123 -4.98 -9.10 -13.83
CA ALA A 123 -4.04 -9.05 -12.72
C ALA A 123 -2.65 -8.55 -13.18
N GLU A 124 -2.19 -8.99 -14.34
CA GLU A 124 -0.92 -8.53 -14.90
C GLU A 124 -0.90 -7.03 -15.15
N ILE A 125 -1.97 -6.48 -15.69
CA ILE A 125 -2.07 -5.03 -15.96
C ILE A 125 -2.20 -4.28 -14.65
N ASP A 126 -3.20 -4.59 -13.85
CA ASP A 126 -3.50 -3.89 -12.60
C ASP A 126 -2.39 -4.09 -11.55
N ALA A 127 -2.19 -5.35 -11.13
CA ALA A 127 -1.39 -5.61 -9.93
C ALA A 127 0.12 -5.56 -10.18
N ALA A 128 0.60 -5.93 -11.36
CA ALA A 128 2.02 -5.91 -11.66
C ALA A 128 2.43 -4.65 -12.44
N CYS A 129 1.97 -4.51 -13.68
CA CYS A 129 2.48 -3.47 -14.56
C CYS A 129 2.17 -2.07 -14.04
N GLU A 130 0.92 -1.80 -13.70
CA GLU A 130 0.50 -0.48 -13.23
C GLU A 130 1.19 -0.09 -11.92
N LEU A 131 1.30 -1.02 -10.96
CA LEU A 131 1.99 -0.72 -9.70
C LEU A 131 3.50 -0.50 -9.90
N ILE A 132 4.16 -1.29 -10.75
CA ILE A 132 5.57 -1.06 -11.10
C ILE A 132 5.73 0.34 -11.70
N ASP A 133 4.84 0.73 -12.60
CA ASP A 133 4.87 2.03 -13.24
C ASP A 133 4.60 3.15 -12.24
N PHE A 134 3.60 3.02 -11.35
CA PHE A 134 3.40 3.99 -10.27
C PHE A 134 4.65 4.20 -9.43
N LEU A 135 5.27 3.12 -8.97
CA LEU A 135 6.46 3.21 -8.13
C LEU A 135 7.63 3.91 -8.85
N ARG A 136 7.82 3.64 -10.14
CA ARG A 136 8.90 4.23 -10.95
C ARG A 136 8.61 5.66 -11.37
N PHE A 137 7.40 5.92 -11.90
CA PHE A 137 7.03 7.25 -12.36
C PHE A 137 6.85 8.24 -11.20
N ASN A 138 6.32 7.80 -10.05
CA ASN A 138 6.22 8.68 -8.89
C ASN A 138 7.60 9.13 -8.38
N VAL A 139 8.63 8.28 -8.46
CA VAL A 139 10.02 8.71 -8.18
C VAL A 139 10.50 9.74 -9.20
N ALA A 140 10.22 9.54 -10.48
CA ALA A 140 10.56 10.51 -11.51
C ALA A 140 9.84 11.86 -11.30
N TYR A 141 8.54 11.83 -10.96
CA TYR A 141 7.77 13.04 -10.66
C TYR A 141 8.24 13.74 -9.38
N MET A 142 8.57 12.98 -8.33
CA MET A 142 9.17 13.54 -7.12
C MET A 142 10.48 14.27 -7.43
N GLN A 143 11.36 13.65 -8.22
CA GLN A 143 12.60 14.29 -8.68
C GLN A 143 12.32 15.58 -9.47
N GLN A 144 11.29 15.56 -10.31
CA GLN A 144 10.89 16.72 -11.11
C GLN A 144 10.39 17.86 -10.22
N ILE A 145 9.55 17.55 -9.20
CA ILE A 145 9.09 18.53 -8.21
C ILE A 145 10.26 19.15 -7.46
N TYR A 146 11.24 18.36 -6.98
CA TYR A 146 12.39 18.88 -6.25
C TYR A 146 13.35 19.69 -7.13
N LYS A 147 13.34 19.51 -8.45
CA LYS A 147 14.11 20.33 -9.40
C LYS A 147 13.48 21.69 -9.68
N ASP A 148 12.19 21.85 -9.37
CA ASP A 148 11.50 23.12 -9.57
C ASP A 148 11.94 24.11 -8.49
N GLN A 149 12.86 24.99 -8.86
CA GLN A 149 13.53 25.95 -7.99
C GLN A 149 13.41 27.37 -8.57
N PRO A 150 13.33 28.40 -7.71
CA PRO A 150 13.27 29.78 -8.17
C PRO A 150 14.55 30.22 -8.89
N GLY A 151 14.43 31.23 -9.76
CA GLY A 151 15.56 31.81 -10.46
C GLY A 151 16.55 32.50 -9.51
N ASN A 152 17.83 32.36 -9.79
CA ASN A 152 18.92 33.04 -9.08
C ASN A 152 19.36 34.30 -9.83
N GLN A 153 19.92 35.25 -9.11
CA GLN A 153 20.53 36.46 -9.65
C GLN A 153 22.01 36.54 -9.20
N PRO A 154 22.88 37.31 -9.89
CA PRO A 154 24.22 37.51 -9.41
C PRO A 154 24.26 38.03 -7.98
N GLY A 155 24.92 37.28 -7.09
CA GLY A 155 25.02 37.56 -5.66
C GLY A 155 23.80 37.20 -4.82
N ILE A 156 22.75 36.59 -5.42
CA ILE A 156 21.51 36.14 -4.74
C ILE A 156 21.25 34.69 -5.08
N TRP A 157 21.15 33.87 -4.06
CA TRP A 157 20.74 32.47 -4.18
C TRP A 157 19.36 32.25 -3.56
N ASN A 158 18.40 31.88 -4.39
CA ASN A 158 17.02 31.56 -3.99
C ASN A 158 16.83 30.02 -3.98
N ARG A 159 16.19 29.49 -2.95
CA ARG A 159 15.94 28.07 -2.81
C ARG A 159 14.58 27.80 -2.16
N LEU A 160 13.88 26.79 -2.66
CA LEU A 160 12.74 26.18 -2.01
C LEU A 160 13.17 24.94 -1.23
N GLU A 161 12.71 24.83 -0.01
CA GLU A 161 12.83 23.63 0.81
C GLU A 161 11.47 22.93 0.83
N TYR A 162 11.38 21.80 0.16
CA TYR A 162 10.17 20.98 0.15
C TYR A 162 10.10 20.14 1.42
N ARG A 163 9.04 20.32 2.19
CA ARG A 163 8.81 19.60 3.43
C ARG A 163 7.60 18.66 3.29
N PRO A 164 7.64 17.47 3.95
CA PRO A 164 6.42 16.68 4.18
C PRO A 164 5.37 17.48 4.96
N LEU A 165 4.13 17.05 4.86
CA LEU A 165 3.04 17.62 5.65
C LEU A 165 3.31 17.44 7.15
N GLU A 166 2.79 18.36 7.96
CA GLU A 166 2.82 18.22 9.42
C GLU A 166 1.68 17.32 9.87
N GLY A 167 2.05 16.16 10.49
CA GLY A 167 1.09 15.17 10.90
C GLY A 167 1.13 13.90 10.05
N PHE A 168 -0.03 13.31 9.78
CA PHE A 168 -0.16 12.07 9.01
C PHE A 168 -1.19 12.16 7.90
N VAL A 169 -1.02 11.36 6.86
CA VAL A 169 -1.98 11.19 5.76
C VAL A 169 -2.84 9.96 6.03
N PHE A 170 -4.15 10.08 5.82
CA PHE A 170 -5.07 8.95 5.84
C PHE A 170 -5.30 8.45 4.42
N ALA A 171 -4.88 7.22 4.12
CA ALA A 171 -5.10 6.57 2.83
C ALA A 171 -6.26 5.59 2.95
N VAL A 172 -7.30 5.79 2.14
CA VAL A 172 -8.46 4.88 2.04
C VAL A 172 -8.54 4.36 0.63
N THR A 173 -8.44 3.05 0.47
CA THR A 173 -8.24 2.45 -0.85
C THR A 173 -9.37 1.52 -1.26
N PRO A 174 -9.66 1.43 -2.58
CA PRO A 174 -10.80 0.67 -3.10
C PRO A 174 -10.52 -0.83 -3.08
N PHE A 175 -11.58 -1.61 -3.36
CA PHE A 175 -11.51 -3.06 -3.39
C PHE A 175 -11.05 -3.66 -4.71
N ASN A 176 -11.10 -2.90 -5.81
CA ASN A 176 -11.07 -3.44 -7.17
C ASN A 176 -9.73 -3.27 -7.91
N PHE A 177 -8.78 -2.51 -7.36
CA PHE A 177 -7.47 -2.30 -7.98
C PHE A 177 -6.33 -2.40 -6.96
N THR A 178 -5.52 -3.46 -7.09
CA THR A 178 -4.34 -3.67 -6.24
C THR A 178 -3.30 -2.56 -6.42
N ALA A 179 -3.07 -2.11 -7.65
CA ALA A 179 -2.14 -1.02 -7.91
C ALA A 179 -2.55 0.28 -7.22
N ILE A 180 -3.84 0.64 -7.27
CA ILE A 180 -4.36 1.84 -6.60
C ILE A 180 -4.25 1.70 -5.08
N ALA A 181 -4.56 0.52 -4.54
CA ALA A 181 -4.44 0.26 -3.11
C ALA A 181 -3.01 0.45 -2.59
N ALA A 182 -2.01 0.09 -3.38
CA ALA A 182 -0.61 0.32 -3.04
C ALA A 182 -0.17 1.76 -3.30
N ASN A 183 -0.62 2.36 -4.40
CA ASN A 183 -0.18 3.69 -4.82
C ASN A 183 -0.60 4.79 -3.85
N LEU A 184 -1.80 4.74 -3.29
CA LEU A 184 -2.29 5.80 -2.41
C LEU A 184 -1.40 5.98 -1.15
N PRO A 185 -1.11 4.93 -0.37
CA PRO A 185 -0.18 5.06 0.74
C PRO A 185 1.26 5.29 0.29
N ALA A 186 1.71 4.63 -0.79
CA ALA A 186 3.10 4.69 -1.24
C ALA A 186 3.49 6.07 -1.78
N SER A 187 2.65 6.73 -2.58
CA SER A 187 2.93 8.06 -3.13
C SER A 187 3.04 9.12 -2.04
N ALA A 188 2.16 9.07 -1.03
CA ALA A 188 2.25 9.96 0.12
C ALA A 188 3.52 9.69 0.95
N ALA A 189 3.84 8.43 1.21
CA ALA A 189 5.05 8.05 1.95
C ALA A 189 6.33 8.45 1.22
N MET A 190 6.39 8.28 -0.10
CA MET A 190 7.54 8.65 -0.93
C MET A 190 7.92 10.12 -0.76
N MET A 191 6.93 11.02 -0.63
CA MET A 191 7.14 12.45 -0.40
C MET A 191 7.54 12.78 1.05
N GLY A 192 7.79 11.75 1.88
CA GLY A 192 8.26 11.91 3.26
C GLY A 192 7.13 11.96 4.31
N ASN A 193 5.89 11.74 3.91
CA ASN A 193 4.76 11.66 4.82
C ASN A 193 4.69 10.29 5.51
N VAL A 194 4.03 10.24 6.67
CA VAL A 194 3.65 9.00 7.33
C VAL A 194 2.16 8.76 7.10
N VAL A 195 1.77 7.49 7.04
CA VAL A 195 0.45 7.11 6.54
C VAL A 195 -0.24 6.13 7.48
N VAL A 196 -1.52 6.39 7.74
CA VAL A 196 -2.47 5.41 8.23
C VAL A 196 -3.27 4.93 7.03
N TRP A 197 -3.19 3.65 6.71
CA TRP A 197 -3.81 3.04 5.53
C TRP A 197 -4.93 2.09 5.92
N LYS A 198 -6.13 2.39 5.41
CA LYS A 198 -7.30 1.50 5.52
C LYS A 198 -7.65 0.94 4.15
N PRO A 199 -7.26 -0.30 3.84
CA PRO A 199 -7.74 -0.99 2.64
C PRO A 199 -9.22 -1.35 2.79
N ALA A 200 -9.89 -1.59 1.67
CA ALA A 200 -11.22 -2.20 1.68
C ALA A 200 -11.15 -3.62 2.25
N ASP A 201 -12.12 -4.00 3.08
CA ASP A 201 -12.16 -5.32 3.75
C ASP A 201 -12.08 -6.48 2.75
N THR A 202 -12.74 -6.33 1.60
CA THR A 202 -12.73 -7.33 0.52
C THR A 202 -11.43 -7.41 -0.27
N GLN A 203 -10.47 -6.52 0.01
CA GLN A 203 -9.17 -6.48 -0.67
C GLN A 203 -8.00 -6.78 0.27
N VAL A 204 -8.24 -7.11 1.53
CA VAL A 204 -7.20 -7.28 2.56
C VAL A 204 -6.15 -8.32 2.16
N TYR A 205 -6.53 -9.38 1.42
CA TYR A 205 -5.57 -10.41 1.01
C TYR A 205 -4.46 -9.85 0.11
N SER A 206 -4.79 -9.05 -0.91
CA SER A 206 -3.78 -8.40 -1.75
C SER A 206 -3.10 -7.23 -1.03
N ALA A 207 -3.79 -6.51 -0.13
CA ALA A 207 -3.19 -5.48 0.71
C ALA A 207 -2.09 -6.04 1.64
N TYR A 208 -2.31 -7.22 2.19
CA TYR A 208 -1.28 -7.94 2.94
C TYR A 208 -0.03 -8.20 2.10
N VAL A 209 -0.20 -8.68 0.86
CA VAL A 209 0.94 -8.93 -0.04
C VAL A 209 1.67 -7.64 -0.39
N ILE A 210 0.96 -6.51 -0.52
CA ILE A 210 1.57 -5.18 -0.72
C ILE A 210 2.43 -4.81 0.50
N MET A 211 1.92 -4.96 1.73
CA MET A 211 2.69 -4.65 2.93
C MET A 211 3.96 -5.50 3.03
N GLU A 212 3.87 -6.80 2.75
CA GLU A 212 5.04 -7.68 2.76
C GLU A 212 6.08 -7.28 1.70
N LEU A 213 5.63 -6.89 0.50
CA LEU A 213 6.51 -6.36 -0.55
C LEU A 213 7.24 -5.08 -0.09
N LEU A 214 6.52 -4.13 0.49
CA LEU A 214 7.10 -2.86 0.94
C LEU A 214 8.10 -3.07 2.09
N ARG A 215 7.80 -3.97 3.02
CA ARG A 215 8.71 -4.35 4.11
C ARG A 215 9.97 -5.01 3.58
N GLU A 216 9.87 -5.94 2.63
CA GLU A 216 11.05 -6.56 1.99
C GLU A 216 11.88 -5.53 1.19
N ALA A 217 11.23 -4.52 0.63
CA ALA A 217 11.91 -3.42 -0.03
C ALA A 217 12.69 -2.51 0.95
N GLY A 218 12.41 -2.61 2.25
CA GLY A 218 13.09 -1.85 3.29
C GLY A 218 12.32 -0.61 3.77
N LEU A 219 10.98 -0.58 3.57
CA LEU A 219 10.15 0.48 4.16
C LEU A 219 10.25 0.39 5.70
N PRO A 220 10.63 1.48 6.39
CA PRO A 220 10.73 1.47 7.84
C PRO A 220 9.37 1.29 8.51
N ASP A 221 9.37 0.63 9.66
CA ASP A 221 8.20 0.43 10.48
C ASP A 221 7.55 1.77 10.89
N GLY A 222 6.22 1.83 10.88
CA GLY A 222 5.45 3.02 11.22
C GLY A 222 5.29 4.05 10.10
N VAL A 223 6.02 3.95 8.99
CA VAL A 223 5.85 4.87 7.85
C VAL A 223 4.49 4.65 7.17
N ILE A 224 4.12 3.40 6.94
CA ILE A 224 2.77 3.01 6.50
C ILE A 224 2.22 2.02 7.52
N ASN A 225 1.10 2.38 8.15
CA ASN A 225 0.40 1.55 9.12
C ASN A 225 -0.91 1.05 8.51
N MET A 226 -1.03 -0.24 8.29
CA MET A 226 -2.22 -0.84 7.68
C MET A 226 -3.18 -1.31 8.79
N ILE A 227 -4.39 -0.75 8.79
CA ILE A 227 -5.45 -1.10 9.73
C ILE A 227 -6.71 -1.60 9.02
N THR A 228 -7.37 -2.54 9.64
CA THR A 228 -8.64 -3.12 9.23
C THR A 228 -9.67 -2.85 10.32
N VAL A 229 -10.43 -1.78 10.14
CA VAL A 229 -11.39 -1.25 11.10
C VAL A 229 -12.63 -0.74 10.38
N ASP A 230 -13.72 -0.52 11.11
CA ASP A 230 -14.92 0.10 10.58
C ASP A 230 -14.62 1.49 10.00
N GLY A 231 -15.13 1.78 8.80
CA GLY A 231 -14.88 3.04 8.09
C GLY A 231 -15.34 4.29 8.87
N PRO A 232 -16.60 4.35 9.30
CA PRO A 232 -17.11 5.43 10.15
C PRO A 232 -16.30 5.62 11.44
N VAL A 233 -15.92 4.56 12.13
CA VAL A 233 -15.09 4.62 13.35
C VAL A 233 -13.72 5.23 13.04
N ALA A 234 -13.08 4.79 11.94
CA ALA A 234 -11.79 5.36 11.53
C ALA A 234 -11.93 6.84 11.17
N GLY A 235 -12.94 7.21 10.38
CA GLY A 235 -13.19 8.57 9.93
C GLY A 235 -13.42 9.53 11.11
N ASP A 236 -14.27 9.14 12.06
CA ASP A 236 -14.57 9.99 13.23
C ASP A 236 -13.31 10.32 14.07
N ILE A 237 -12.40 9.37 14.21
CA ILE A 237 -11.15 9.57 14.95
C ILE A 237 -10.15 10.38 14.12
N VAL A 238 -9.95 9.99 12.86
CA VAL A 238 -8.93 10.57 11.99
C VAL A 238 -9.23 12.05 11.68
N PHE A 239 -10.45 12.36 11.25
CA PHE A 239 -10.79 13.74 10.83
C PHE A 239 -10.86 14.75 11.96
N ARG A 240 -11.00 14.28 13.21
CA ARG A 240 -10.93 15.15 14.42
C ARG A 240 -9.54 15.25 15.02
N HIS A 241 -8.57 14.49 14.49
CA HIS A 241 -7.23 14.50 15.05
C HIS A 241 -6.48 15.77 14.66
N PRO A 242 -5.82 16.48 15.62
CA PRO A 242 -5.12 17.74 15.33
C PRO A 242 -3.99 17.59 14.32
N ASP A 243 -3.36 16.41 14.23
CA ASP A 243 -2.29 16.10 13.29
C ASP A 243 -2.79 15.45 12.00
N PHE A 244 -4.09 15.47 11.71
CA PHE A 244 -4.60 15.04 10.42
C PHE A 244 -4.20 16.05 9.34
N SER A 245 -3.39 15.62 8.37
CA SER A 245 -2.80 16.52 7.38
C SER A 245 -3.37 16.35 5.98
N GLY A 246 -3.99 15.21 5.68
CA GLY A 246 -4.55 14.98 4.35
C GLY A 246 -5.23 13.65 4.21
N LEU A 247 -6.18 13.60 3.27
CA LEU A 247 -6.88 12.39 2.86
C LEU A 247 -6.45 12.02 1.43
N HIS A 248 -6.00 10.78 1.25
CA HIS A 248 -5.79 10.19 -0.07
C HIS A 248 -6.82 9.08 -0.28
N PHE A 249 -7.87 9.38 -1.04
CA PHE A 249 -9.06 8.56 -1.15
C PHE A 249 -9.32 8.13 -2.60
N THR A 250 -9.62 6.86 -2.77
CA THR A 250 -10.27 6.33 -3.98
C THR A 250 -11.38 5.38 -3.56
N GLY A 251 -12.59 5.66 -4.01
CA GLY A 251 -13.77 4.88 -3.67
C GLY A 251 -15.05 5.51 -4.22
N SER A 252 -16.20 5.11 -3.70
CA SER A 252 -17.47 5.67 -4.14
C SER A 252 -17.73 7.07 -3.59
N THR A 253 -18.46 7.88 -4.34
CA THR A 253 -18.86 9.24 -3.91
C THR A 253 -19.67 9.20 -2.60
N SER A 254 -20.48 8.16 -2.38
CA SER A 254 -21.28 8.01 -1.16
C SER A 254 -20.43 7.76 0.10
N VAL A 255 -19.25 7.16 -0.05
CA VAL A 255 -18.32 6.95 1.08
C VAL A 255 -17.48 8.20 1.33
N PHE A 256 -17.20 8.98 0.29
CA PHE A 256 -16.43 10.22 0.40
C PHE A 256 -17.21 11.36 1.07
N ARG A 257 -18.53 11.43 0.86
CA ARG A 257 -19.44 12.44 1.44
C ARG A 257 -19.87 12.11 2.85
#